data_44470746ebef35637bfcac41a692168a
#
_entry.id   44470746ebef35637bfcac41a692168a
#
_cell.length_a   1.000
_cell.length_b   1.000
_cell.length_c   1.000
_cell.angle_alpha   90.00
_cell.angle_beta   90.00
_cell.angle_gamma   90.00
#
_symmetry.space_group_name_H-M   'P 1'
#
loop_
_entity.id
_entity.type
_entity.pdbx_description
1 polymer ?
#
loop_
_entity_poly.entity_id
_entity_poly.type
_entity_poly.pdbx_seq_one_letter_code
_entity_poly.pdbx_strand_id
1 'polypeptide(L)'
;YLNIILKEYPRLSKFKFKGDISKSNITTLKDDLKLMRGKVLTQNLIKNSVNKIRKFYTDKGYLNVSVKHIVAKDSTSANASILIFDINKYDKVKIKDIIVYGRKEIVNTNKSFFNNKDTVYAISNKRLKKRMKETKVKNKWRFFKVSKFINSNYEDDKNNIIEEYNNKGYRDAKIISDTTYLNEDNTITIEITLEEGEPYLFGDISFIGNTRYTNEQLSSQLGIDKGEVFNQSILDSRLFGSQEGTDISSLYLNDGYLFFNATPVEIATNNNTIDIEVRLYEGEQARLNKISVQGNTKTQDHVIMRELRTRPGDLFKRSDIMRSQRELAQMQYFDPEAFDVKIDPNPARNEVDVTYIVSEKSSDQIQLQGGWGGGRVV
;
A
#
# COMPACT_ATOMS: atom_id res chain seq x y z
N TYR A 1 -53.71 34.89 -20.13
CA TYR A 1 -52.31 35.26 -20.35
C TYR A 1 -51.40 34.43 -19.40
N LEU A 2 -50.44 33.78 -19.96
CA LEU A 2 -49.42 33.04 -19.17
C LEU A 2 -48.21 33.97 -18.96
N ASN A 3 -47.98 34.45 -17.75
CA ASN A 3 -46.80 35.24 -17.42
C ASN A 3 -45.67 34.34 -16.96
N ILE A 4 -44.63 34.20 -17.77
CA ILE A 4 -43.43 33.43 -17.42
C ILE A 4 -42.36 34.40 -16.92
N ILE A 5 -42.04 34.34 -15.62
CA ILE A 5 -40.99 35.16 -15.03
C ILE A 5 -39.70 34.32 -15.01
N LEU A 6 -38.71 34.70 -15.80
CA LEU A 6 -37.42 34.05 -15.87
C LEU A 6 -36.43 34.83 -15.00
N LYS A 7 -35.70 34.10 -14.16
CA LYS A 7 -34.59 34.61 -13.40
C LYS A 7 -33.30 33.94 -13.82
N GLU A 8 -32.44 34.72 -14.46
CA GLU A 8 -31.16 34.22 -14.93
C GLU A 8 -30.21 34.02 -13.75
N TYR A 9 -29.50 32.86 -13.73
CA TYR A 9 -28.43 32.64 -12.75
C TYR A 9 -27.20 33.48 -13.09
N PRO A 10 -26.54 34.09 -12.08
CA PRO A 10 -25.33 34.87 -12.34
C PRO A 10 -24.18 33.99 -12.83
N ARG A 11 -23.29 34.59 -13.62
CA ARG A 11 -22.08 33.94 -14.12
C ARG A 11 -20.88 34.24 -13.22
N LEU A 12 -20.00 33.26 -13.03
CA LEU A 12 -18.79 33.40 -12.24
C LEU A 12 -17.80 34.36 -12.95
N SER A 13 -17.47 35.50 -12.33
CA SER A 13 -16.38 36.36 -12.79
C SER A 13 -15.03 35.90 -12.26
N LYS A 14 -14.97 35.65 -10.95
CA LYS A 14 -13.80 35.12 -10.25
C LYS A 14 -14.22 34.48 -8.93
N PHE A 15 -13.33 33.69 -8.35
CA PHE A 15 -13.53 33.16 -7.00
C PHE A 15 -12.31 33.45 -6.11
N LYS A 16 -12.54 33.53 -4.82
CA LYS A 16 -11.55 33.87 -3.80
C LYS A 16 -11.73 32.99 -2.57
N PHE A 17 -10.64 32.82 -1.84
CA PHE A 17 -10.65 32.18 -0.54
C PHE A 17 -10.33 33.20 0.54
N LYS A 18 -11.00 33.09 1.70
CA LYS A 18 -10.75 33.86 2.93
C LYS A 18 -10.57 32.90 4.09
N GLY A 19 -10.03 33.41 5.21
CA GLY A 19 -9.88 32.69 6.47
C GLY A 19 -8.60 31.85 6.52
N ASP A 20 -8.68 30.70 7.14
CA ASP A 20 -7.53 29.85 7.49
C ASP A 20 -7.03 29.03 6.30
N ILE A 21 -6.43 29.64 5.33
CA ILE A 21 -5.90 28.97 4.15
C ILE A 21 -4.47 29.39 3.82
N SER A 22 -3.60 28.40 3.57
CA SER A 22 -2.22 28.64 3.10
C SER A 22 -2.17 28.84 1.59
N LYS A 23 -1.12 29.52 1.10
CA LYS A 23 -0.91 29.72 -0.35
C LYS A 23 -0.87 28.41 -1.13
N SER A 24 -0.19 27.39 -0.60
CA SER A 24 -0.11 26.04 -1.22
C SER A 24 -1.51 25.42 -1.34
N ASN A 25 -2.33 25.47 -0.29
CA ASN A 25 -3.70 24.92 -0.33
C ASN A 25 -4.60 25.68 -1.31
N ILE A 26 -4.39 26.99 -1.50
CA ILE A 26 -5.12 27.77 -2.51
C ILE A 26 -4.86 27.21 -3.92
N THR A 27 -3.60 26.94 -4.24
CA THR A 27 -3.23 26.38 -5.56
C THR A 27 -3.92 25.04 -5.78
N THR A 28 -3.76 24.08 -4.86
CA THR A 28 -4.39 22.76 -4.94
C THR A 28 -5.92 22.85 -5.08
N LEU A 29 -6.57 23.69 -4.24
CA LEU A 29 -8.03 23.84 -4.30
C LEU A 29 -8.50 24.50 -5.61
N LYS A 30 -7.73 25.40 -6.20
CA LYS A 30 -8.07 25.97 -7.51
C LYS A 30 -8.11 24.89 -8.59
N ASP A 31 -7.14 24.01 -8.60
CA ASP A 31 -7.04 22.91 -9.54
C ASP A 31 -8.17 21.89 -9.34
N ASP A 32 -8.48 21.53 -8.08
CA ASP A 32 -9.52 20.56 -7.73
C ASP A 32 -10.94 21.07 -8.03
N LEU A 33 -11.20 22.34 -7.80
CA LEU A 33 -12.54 22.93 -7.99
C LEU A 33 -12.88 23.11 -9.45
N LYS A 34 -11.90 23.30 -10.32
CA LYS A 34 -12.08 23.53 -11.77
C LYS A 34 -13.15 24.58 -12.10
N LEU A 35 -13.17 25.66 -11.29
CA LEU A 35 -14.08 26.79 -11.48
C LEU A 35 -13.49 27.75 -12.52
N MET A 36 -14.15 27.88 -13.66
CA MET A 36 -13.73 28.75 -14.75
C MET A 36 -14.62 29.99 -14.83
N ARG A 37 -14.05 31.12 -15.25
CA ARG A 37 -14.78 32.35 -15.53
C ARG A 37 -15.89 32.09 -16.59
N GLY A 38 -17.05 32.70 -16.39
CA GLY A 38 -18.22 32.56 -17.27
C GLY A 38 -19.13 31.36 -16.92
N LYS A 39 -18.72 30.46 -16.03
CA LYS A 39 -19.54 29.32 -15.60
C LYS A 39 -20.76 29.81 -14.81
N VAL A 40 -21.93 29.23 -15.07
CA VAL A 40 -23.19 29.58 -14.38
C VAL A 40 -23.11 29.14 -12.93
N LEU A 41 -23.38 30.07 -12.01
CA LEU A 41 -23.38 29.83 -10.57
C LEU A 41 -24.71 29.23 -10.11
N THR A 42 -24.86 27.90 -10.28
CA THR A 42 -25.99 27.16 -9.76
C THR A 42 -25.78 26.81 -8.29
N GLN A 43 -26.88 26.60 -7.56
CA GLN A 43 -26.84 26.12 -6.16
C GLN A 43 -26.02 24.81 -6.03
N ASN A 44 -26.18 23.89 -7.00
CA ASN A 44 -25.43 22.63 -7.02
C ASN A 44 -23.93 22.84 -7.21
N LEU A 45 -23.51 23.76 -8.08
CA LEU A 45 -22.10 24.08 -8.29
C LEU A 45 -21.47 24.59 -6.98
N ILE A 46 -22.16 25.51 -6.30
CA ILE A 46 -21.70 26.08 -5.04
C ILE A 46 -21.62 25.01 -3.95
N LYS A 47 -22.68 24.21 -3.77
CA LYS A 47 -22.73 23.13 -2.77
C LYS A 47 -21.63 22.09 -3.01
N ASN A 48 -21.42 21.68 -4.26
CA ASN A 48 -20.36 20.73 -4.61
C ASN A 48 -18.96 21.31 -4.34
N SER A 49 -18.76 22.61 -4.62
CA SER A 49 -17.51 23.29 -4.33
C SER A 49 -17.23 23.35 -2.83
N VAL A 50 -18.24 23.72 -2.03
CA VAL A 50 -18.15 23.73 -0.56
C VAL A 50 -17.82 22.32 -0.02
N ASN A 51 -18.49 21.28 -0.53
CA ASN A 51 -18.25 19.90 -0.11
C ASN A 51 -16.84 19.42 -0.49
N LYS A 52 -16.33 19.78 -1.66
CA LYS A 52 -14.95 19.47 -2.07
C LYS A 52 -13.94 20.14 -1.13
N ILE A 53 -14.13 21.42 -0.81
CA ILE A 53 -13.25 22.15 0.14
C ILE A 53 -13.34 21.52 1.53
N ARG A 54 -14.54 21.16 1.99
CA ARG A 54 -14.72 20.48 3.29
C ARG A 54 -13.96 19.15 3.29
N LYS A 55 -14.16 18.29 2.26
CA LYS A 55 -13.47 17.02 2.12
C LYS A 55 -11.94 17.19 2.13
N PHE A 56 -11.41 18.16 1.38
CA PHE A 56 -9.97 18.45 1.35
C PHE A 56 -9.39 18.72 2.75
N TYR A 57 -10.13 19.40 3.63
CA TYR A 57 -9.66 19.67 4.99
C TYR A 57 -9.94 18.51 5.94
N THR A 58 -11.05 17.78 5.79
CA THR A 58 -11.30 16.58 6.60
C THR A 58 -10.27 15.49 6.31
N ASP A 59 -9.87 15.31 5.07
CA ASP A 59 -8.79 14.40 4.68
C ASP A 59 -7.40 14.80 5.23
N LYS A 60 -7.28 16.06 5.70
CA LYS A 60 -6.09 16.55 6.44
C LYS A 60 -6.24 16.48 7.96
N GLY A 61 -7.36 15.96 8.48
CA GLY A 61 -7.66 15.79 9.90
C GLY A 61 -8.37 16.98 10.57
N TYR A 62 -8.89 17.95 9.81
CA TYR A 62 -9.69 19.08 10.31
C TYR A 62 -11.18 18.73 10.24
N LEU A 63 -11.68 17.87 11.12
CA LEU A 63 -13.05 17.34 11.05
C LEU A 63 -14.11 18.44 11.28
N ASN A 64 -13.79 19.46 12.07
CA ASN A 64 -14.71 20.55 12.43
C ASN A 64 -14.65 21.71 11.45
N VAL A 65 -14.01 21.54 10.27
CA VAL A 65 -13.88 22.62 9.29
C VAL A 65 -15.24 23.22 8.89
N SER A 66 -15.37 24.52 9.02
CA SER A 66 -16.51 25.29 8.54
C SER A 66 -16.15 25.99 7.24
N VAL A 67 -16.94 25.76 6.20
CA VAL A 67 -16.79 26.40 4.90
C VAL A 67 -18.10 27.12 4.57
N LYS A 68 -18.07 28.43 4.63
CA LYS A 68 -19.19 29.31 4.23
C LYS A 68 -18.91 29.87 2.84
N HIS A 69 -19.95 30.17 2.08
CA HIS A 69 -19.81 30.81 0.78
C HIS A 69 -20.56 32.14 0.79
N ILE A 70 -20.04 33.10 0.02
CA ILE A 70 -20.65 34.43 -0.19
C ILE A 70 -20.64 34.67 -1.70
N VAL A 71 -21.79 35.01 -2.26
CA VAL A 71 -21.91 35.39 -3.66
C VAL A 71 -22.08 36.93 -3.69
N ALA A 72 -21.03 37.63 -4.10
CA ALA A 72 -21.01 39.09 -4.19
C ALA A 72 -21.19 39.50 -5.68
N LYS A 73 -21.96 40.55 -5.93
CA LYS A 73 -22.12 41.12 -7.28
C LYS A 73 -20.77 41.69 -7.77
N ASP A 74 -20.41 41.43 -9.00
CA ASP A 74 -19.24 42.07 -9.62
C ASP A 74 -19.67 43.33 -10.33
N SER A 75 -19.19 44.48 -9.85
CA SER A 75 -19.53 45.79 -10.42
C SER A 75 -18.95 46.03 -11.81
N THR A 76 -18.03 45.22 -12.26
CA THR A 76 -17.32 45.38 -13.53
C THR A 76 -18.03 44.72 -14.70
N SER A 77 -19.08 43.92 -14.48
CA SER A 77 -19.72 43.10 -15.51
C SER A 77 -21.20 42.85 -15.19
N ALA A 78 -22.10 43.07 -16.14
CA ALA A 78 -23.52 42.80 -15.95
C ALA A 78 -23.73 41.26 -15.79
N ASN A 79 -24.63 40.89 -14.84
CA ASN A 79 -24.96 39.51 -14.50
C ASN A 79 -23.75 38.64 -14.08
N ALA A 80 -22.68 39.24 -13.56
CA ALA A 80 -21.49 38.54 -13.06
C ALA A 80 -21.38 38.61 -11.54
N SER A 81 -20.87 37.54 -10.95
CA SER A 81 -20.70 37.44 -9.48
C SER A 81 -19.34 36.87 -9.12
N ILE A 82 -18.86 37.30 -7.96
CA ILE A 82 -17.65 36.80 -7.32
C ILE A 82 -18.07 35.79 -6.25
N LEU A 83 -17.53 34.57 -6.33
CA LEU A 83 -17.74 33.54 -5.32
C LEU A 83 -16.60 33.57 -4.30
N ILE A 84 -16.92 33.75 -3.03
CA ILE A 84 -15.96 33.81 -1.95
C ILE A 84 -16.22 32.63 -1.00
N PHE A 85 -15.20 31.81 -0.79
CA PHE A 85 -15.21 30.74 0.20
C PHE A 85 -14.50 31.22 1.46
N ASP A 86 -15.24 31.28 2.57
CA ASP A 86 -14.73 31.64 3.88
C ASP A 86 -14.51 30.35 4.70
N ILE A 87 -13.24 30.09 5.03
CA ILE A 87 -12.80 28.81 5.58
C ILE A 87 -12.28 29.04 6.99
N ASN A 88 -12.90 28.36 7.95
CA ASN A 88 -12.39 28.22 9.31
C ASN A 88 -12.12 26.74 9.58
N LYS A 89 -10.85 26.34 9.66
CA LYS A 89 -10.46 24.92 9.78
C LYS A 89 -10.44 24.42 11.22
N TYR A 90 -10.41 25.30 12.23
CA TYR A 90 -10.23 24.93 13.63
C TYR A 90 -9.00 24.03 13.87
N ASP A 91 -8.90 23.39 15.03
CA ASP A 91 -7.83 22.48 15.37
C ASP A 91 -8.08 21.08 14.80
N LYS A 92 -6.98 20.36 14.57
CA LYS A 92 -7.06 18.94 14.19
C LYS A 92 -7.59 18.12 15.35
N VAL A 93 -8.54 17.25 15.06
CA VAL A 93 -9.10 16.35 16.05
C VAL A 93 -8.10 15.22 16.34
N LYS A 94 -7.78 15.00 17.62
CA LYS A 94 -6.84 13.97 18.10
C LYS A 94 -7.59 12.75 18.61
N ILE A 95 -6.96 11.59 18.54
CA ILE A 95 -7.54 10.33 19.03
C ILE A 95 -7.17 10.16 20.51
N LYS A 96 -8.20 10.07 21.38
CA LYS A 96 -8.05 9.88 22.83
C LYS A 96 -7.80 8.40 23.15
N ASP A 97 -8.66 7.53 22.65
CA ASP A 97 -8.51 6.09 22.83
C ASP A 97 -9.14 5.29 21.66
N ILE A 98 -8.74 4.03 21.59
CA ILE A 98 -9.29 3.02 20.68
C ILE A 98 -9.67 1.81 21.53
N ILE A 99 -10.94 1.47 21.56
CA ILE A 99 -11.51 0.39 22.36
C ILE A 99 -11.98 -0.71 21.43
N VAL A 100 -11.61 -1.95 21.70
CA VAL A 100 -11.95 -3.10 20.86
C VAL A 100 -12.75 -4.10 21.67
N TYR A 101 -13.97 -4.37 21.24
CA TYR A 101 -14.95 -5.30 21.82
C TYR A 101 -15.07 -6.57 21.00
N GLY A 102 -15.81 -7.57 21.54
CA GLY A 102 -16.20 -8.80 20.84
C GLY A 102 -15.11 -9.85 20.72
N ARG A 103 -13.98 -9.68 21.41
CA ARG A 103 -12.88 -10.64 21.43
C ARG A 103 -13.13 -11.74 22.44
N LYS A 104 -12.79 -12.98 22.06
CA LYS A 104 -12.89 -14.14 22.95
C LYS A 104 -11.69 -14.17 23.92
N GLU A 105 -11.98 -14.45 25.18
CA GLU A 105 -10.96 -14.75 26.17
C GLU A 105 -10.56 -16.24 26.07
N ILE A 106 -9.27 -16.51 25.98
CA ILE A 106 -8.71 -17.85 25.94
C ILE A 106 -7.87 -18.10 27.19
N VAL A 107 -7.78 -19.37 27.60
CA VAL A 107 -6.95 -19.76 28.75
C VAL A 107 -5.48 -19.43 28.47
N ASN A 108 -4.83 -18.75 29.41
CA ASN A 108 -3.42 -18.41 29.29
C ASN A 108 -2.54 -19.61 29.67
N THR A 109 -2.08 -20.33 28.66
CA THR A 109 -1.15 -21.47 28.86
C THR A 109 0.30 -21.03 29.13
N ASN A 110 0.63 -19.76 28.81
CA ASN A 110 1.97 -19.18 28.95
C ASN A 110 2.05 -18.15 30.09
N LYS A 111 1.72 -18.60 31.32
CA LYS A 111 1.86 -17.75 32.51
C LYS A 111 3.34 -17.50 32.82
N SER A 112 3.68 -16.24 33.07
CA SER A 112 5.02 -15.84 33.53
C SER A 112 4.91 -14.81 34.65
N PHE A 113 6.02 -14.50 35.32
CA PHE A 113 6.06 -13.48 36.39
C PHE A 113 5.46 -12.13 35.94
N PHE A 114 5.60 -11.76 34.63
CA PHE A 114 5.06 -10.54 34.05
C PHE A 114 3.66 -10.69 33.42
N ASN A 115 3.17 -11.92 33.22
CA ASN A 115 1.88 -12.22 32.65
C ASN A 115 1.20 -13.37 33.41
N ASN A 116 0.66 -13.06 34.57
CA ASN A 116 0.02 -14.03 35.45
C ASN A 116 -1.51 -14.05 35.36
N LYS A 117 -2.07 -13.56 34.24
CA LYS A 117 -3.52 -13.59 33.98
C LYS A 117 -3.96 -15.00 33.63
N ASP A 118 -5.14 -15.41 34.12
CA ASP A 118 -5.72 -16.71 33.81
C ASP A 118 -6.23 -16.77 32.35
N THR A 119 -6.67 -15.65 31.82
CA THR A 119 -7.16 -15.54 30.45
C THR A 119 -6.43 -14.43 29.67
N VAL A 120 -6.26 -14.63 28.39
CA VAL A 120 -5.70 -13.68 27.45
C VAL A 120 -6.55 -13.65 26.17
N TYR A 121 -6.38 -12.64 25.36
CA TYR A 121 -6.96 -12.59 24.02
C TYR A 121 -6.00 -13.19 22.99
N ALA A 122 -6.53 -13.79 21.93
CA ALA A 122 -5.74 -14.31 20.80
C ALA A 122 -4.78 -13.25 20.25
N ILE A 123 -5.25 -12.01 20.14
CA ILE A 123 -4.44 -10.85 19.80
C ILE A 123 -4.60 -9.77 20.87
N SER A 124 -3.50 -9.38 21.50
CA SER A 124 -3.55 -8.36 22.55
C SER A 124 -3.95 -6.97 22.02
N ASN A 125 -4.61 -6.15 22.85
CA ASN A 125 -4.93 -4.76 22.54
C ASN A 125 -3.72 -3.95 22.06
N LYS A 126 -2.57 -4.17 22.69
CA LYS A 126 -1.32 -3.50 22.31
C LYS A 126 -0.91 -3.84 20.88
N ARG A 127 -1.11 -5.09 20.45
CA ARG A 127 -0.78 -5.56 19.11
C ARG A 127 -1.75 -4.99 18.09
N LEU A 128 -3.06 -5.00 18.35
CA LEU A 128 -4.07 -4.38 17.48
C LEU A 128 -3.80 -2.88 17.30
N LYS A 129 -3.63 -2.13 18.39
CA LYS A 129 -3.26 -0.69 18.33
C LYS A 129 -1.92 -0.44 17.60
N LYS A 130 -0.98 -1.41 17.60
CA LYS A 130 0.27 -1.33 16.83
C LYS A 130 0.04 -1.51 15.33
N ARG A 131 -0.91 -2.38 14.94
CA ARG A 131 -1.28 -2.60 13.52
C ARG A 131 -1.98 -1.42 12.89
N MET A 132 -2.73 -0.65 13.65
CA MET A 132 -3.26 0.64 13.20
C MET A 132 -2.11 1.63 13.03
N LYS A 133 -1.48 1.65 11.85
CA LYS A 133 -0.23 2.39 11.59
C LYS A 133 -0.42 3.89 11.59
N GLU A 134 -1.54 4.36 11.07
CA GLU A 134 -1.84 5.78 10.86
C GLU A 134 -2.78 6.35 11.94
N THR A 135 -3.69 5.53 12.47
CA THR A 135 -4.65 5.91 13.51
C THR A 135 -4.04 5.67 14.89
N LYS A 136 -3.33 6.67 15.42
CA LYS A 136 -2.59 6.55 16.70
C LYS A 136 -3.23 7.37 17.81
N VAL A 137 -3.33 6.75 18.98
CA VAL A 137 -3.74 7.42 20.23
C VAL A 137 -2.74 8.52 20.58
N LYS A 138 -3.26 9.64 21.09
CA LYS A 138 -2.46 10.75 21.60
C LYS A 138 -1.51 10.26 22.70
N ASN A 139 -0.21 10.49 22.51
CA ASN A 139 0.82 10.13 23.49
C ASN A 139 1.69 11.34 23.79
N LYS A 140 1.85 11.68 25.07
CA LYS A 140 2.65 12.83 25.55
C LYS A 140 4.14 12.72 25.18
N TRP A 141 4.66 11.51 24.95
CA TRP A 141 6.07 11.24 24.66
C TRP A 141 6.41 11.17 23.15
N ARG A 142 5.40 11.31 22.26
CA ARG A 142 5.61 11.25 20.81
C ARG A 142 5.57 12.64 20.20
N PHE A 143 6.67 13.37 20.28
CA PHE A 143 6.78 14.74 19.76
C PHE A 143 6.66 14.85 18.23
N PHE A 144 7.02 13.81 17.47
CA PHE A 144 7.13 13.85 16.01
C PHE A 144 5.95 13.19 15.26
N LYS A 145 5.11 12.38 15.92
CA LYS A 145 3.91 11.80 15.28
C LYS A 145 2.66 12.40 15.88
N VAL A 146 2.05 13.30 15.14
CA VAL A 146 0.81 13.95 15.55
C VAL A 146 -0.33 12.95 15.44
N SER A 147 -0.99 12.65 16.58
CA SER A 147 -2.28 11.96 16.57
C SER A 147 -3.29 12.83 15.83
N LYS A 148 -3.87 12.33 14.74
CA LYS A 148 -4.94 12.96 13.96
C LYS A 148 -5.85 11.86 13.43
N PHE A 149 -7.14 12.13 13.38
CA PHE A 149 -8.10 11.23 12.76
C PHE A 149 -8.26 11.62 11.28
N ILE A 150 -8.02 10.67 10.38
CA ILE A 150 -8.26 10.78 8.94
C ILE A 150 -9.03 9.53 8.53
N ASN A 151 -10.23 9.70 7.97
CA ASN A 151 -11.13 8.59 7.70
C ASN A 151 -10.55 7.55 6.73
N SER A 152 -9.88 7.99 5.65
CA SER A 152 -9.24 7.05 4.71
C SER A 152 -8.17 6.17 5.40
N ASN A 153 -7.34 6.78 6.23
CA ASN A 153 -6.30 6.06 6.97
C ASN A 153 -6.90 5.10 8.01
N TYR A 154 -8.05 5.46 8.58
CA TYR A 154 -8.76 4.59 9.52
C TYR A 154 -9.34 3.37 8.82
N GLU A 155 -9.87 3.50 7.60
CA GLU A 155 -10.32 2.36 6.80
C GLU A 155 -9.16 1.39 6.50
N ASP A 156 -7.99 1.91 6.11
CA ASP A 156 -6.78 1.10 5.90
C ASP A 156 -6.35 0.40 7.19
N ASP A 157 -6.41 1.09 8.33
CA ASP A 157 -6.06 0.52 9.63
C ASP A 157 -7.05 -0.56 10.09
N LYS A 158 -8.34 -0.48 9.73
CA LYS A 158 -9.31 -1.56 9.94
C LYS A 158 -8.92 -2.81 9.14
N ASN A 159 -8.51 -2.65 7.90
CA ASN A 159 -8.01 -3.77 7.08
C ASN A 159 -6.74 -4.40 7.70
N ASN A 160 -5.83 -3.59 8.23
CA ASN A 160 -4.64 -4.09 8.93
C ASN A 160 -4.99 -4.90 10.21
N ILE A 161 -6.10 -4.57 10.89
CA ILE A 161 -6.59 -5.37 12.03
C ILE A 161 -7.06 -6.75 11.52
N ILE A 162 -7.89 -6.80 10.49
CA ILE A 162 -8.39 -8.06 9.92
C ILE A 162 -7.24 -8.91 9.38
N GLU A 163 -6.28 -8.30 8.69
CA GLU A 163 -5.07 -8.98 8.22
C GLU A 163 -4.29 -9.63 9.37
N GLU A 164 -4.17 -8.96 10.53
CA GLU A 164 -3.52 -9.53 11.70
C GLU A 164 -4.27 -10.75 12.25
N TYR A 165 -5.60 -10.76 12.21
CA TYR A 165 -6.42 -11.92 12.55
C TYR A 165 -6.24 -13.05 11.54
N ASN A 166 -6.29 -12.76 10.25
CA ASN A 166 -6.07 -13.73 9.18
C ASN A 166 -4.68 -14.39 9.30
N ASN A 167 -3.65 -13.61 9.60
CA ASN A 167 -2.29 -14.11 9.85
C ASN A 167 -2.17 -15.00 11.11
N LYS A 168 -3.21 -15.06 11.93
CA LYS A 168 -3.32 -15.92 13.11
C LYS A 168 -4.35 -17.05 12.92
N GLY A 169 -4.77 -17.28 11.69
CA GLY A 169 -5.73 -18.34 11.35
C GLY A 169 -7.20 -17.94 11.50
N TYR A 170 -7.50 -16.78 12.01
CA TYR A 170 -8.89 -16.32 12.18
C TYR A 170 -9.43 -15.75 10.87
N ARG A 171 -9.68 -16.63 9.92
CA ARG A 171 -10.10 -16.31 8.57
C ARG A 171 -11.45 -15.59 8.50
N ASP A 172 -12.37 -15.94 9.37
CA ASP A 172 -13.73 -15.39 9.42
C ASP A 172 -13.81 -14.11 10.27
N ALA A 173 -12.69 -13.61 10.74
CA ALA A 173 -12.65 -12.40 11.53
C ALA A 173 -13.16 -11.19 10.73
N LYS A 174 -14.10 -10.48 11.32
CA LYS A 174 -14.71 -9.29 10.70
C LYS A 174 -15.05 -8.22 11.72
N ILE A 175 -15.06 -6.97 11.26
CA ILE A 175 -15.57 -5.85 12.05
C ILE A 175 -17.08 -5.77 11.82
N ILE A 176 -17.85 -5.99 12.89
CA ILE A 176 -19.32 -5.94 12.86
C ILE A 176 -19.81 -4.50 12.86
N SER A 177 -19.19 -3.67 13.66
CA SER A 177 -19.50 -2.25 13.74
C SER A 177 -18.31 -1.46 14.24
N ASP A 178 -18.22 -0.22 13.81
CA ASP A 178 -17.30 0.76 14.35
C ASP A 178 -18.01 2.10 14.55
N THR A 179 -17.66 2.78 15.62
CA THR A 179 -18.26 4.07 15.99
C THR A 179 -17.19 5.03 16.47
N THR A 180 -17.34 6.29 16.10
CA THR A 180 -16.45 7.37 16.54
C THR A 180 -17.24 8.40 17.32
N TYR A 181 -16.80 8.69 18.54
CA TYR A 181 -17.42 9.70 19.40
C TYR A 181 -16.52 10.92 19.54
N LEU A 182 -17.10 12.10 19.35
CA LEU A 182 -16.44 13.34 19.69
C LEU A 182 -16.62 13.61 21.19
N ASN A 183 -15.50 13.69 21.91
CA ASN A 183 -15.50 14.01 23.33
C ASN A 183 -15.58 15.54 23.57
N GLU A 184 -15.94 15.95 24.80
CA GLU A 184 -16.02 17.35 25.19
C GLU A 184 -14.68 18.11 25.04
N ASP A 185 -13.55 17.41 25.18
CA ASP A 185 -12.20 17.95 25.00
C ASP A 185 -11.74 18.04 23.53
N ASN A 186 -12.67 17.97 22.58
CA ASN A 186 -12.41 17.98 21.13
C ASN A 186 -11.45 16.86 20.67
N THR A 187 -11.50 15.70 21.35
CA THR A 187 -10.82 14.47 20.92
C THR A 187 -11.83 13.43 20.46
N ILE A 188 -11.37 12.39 19.76
CA ILE A 188 -12.21 11.26 19.33
C ILE A 188 -11.83 10.01 20.12
N THR A 189 -12.84 9.27 20.57
CA THR A 189 -12.75 7.88 20.97
C THR A 189 -13.31 7.01 19.86
N ILE A 190 -12.60 5.93 19.52
CA ILE A 190 -12.98 4.97 18.49
C ILE A 190 -13.35 3.66 19.18
N GLU A 191 -14.53 3.14 18.92
CA GLU A 191 -14.98 1.83 19.37
C GLU A 191 -15.12 0.90 18.16
N ILE A 192 -14.52 -0.28 18.24
CA ILE A 192 -14.55 -1.30 17.19
C ILE A 192 -15.11 -2.57 17.81
N THR A 193 -16.17 -3.12 17.23
CA THR A 193 -16.71 -4.42 17.62
C THR A 193 -16.30 -5.46 16.60
N LEU A 194 -15.56 -6.48 17.06
CA LEU A 194 -15.08 -7.59 16.25
C LEU A 194 -15.91 -8.85 16.49
N GLU A 195 -15.99 -9.69 15.47
CA GLU A 195 -16.34 -11.11 15.55
C GLU A 195 -15.11 -11.88 15.06
N GLU A 196 -14.43 -12.60 15.95
CA GLU A 196 -13.14 -13.25 15.64
C GLU A 196 -13.30 -14.54 14.85
N GLY A 197 -14.41 -15.27 15.02
CA GLY A 197 -14.56 -16.62 14.51
C GLY A 197 -13.74 -17.64 15.33
N GLU A 198 -13.35 -18.73 14.68
CA GLU A 198 -12.43 -19.75 15.21
C GLU A 198 -11.15 -19.78 14.36
N PRO A 199 -10.02 -20.19 14.93
CA PRO A 199 -8.80 -20.32 14.16
C PRO A 199 -8.86 -21.55 13.25
N TYR A 200 -8.44 -21.38 12.01
CA TYR A 200 -8.28 -22.46 11.04
C TYR A 200 -6.84 -22.99 11.05
N LEU A 201 -6.72 -24.28 10.71
CA LEU A 201 -5.46 -24.98 10.58
C LEU A 201 -5.30 -25.49 9.13
N PHE A 202 -4.08 -25.69 8.69
CA PHE A 202 -3.80 -26.43 7.46
C PHE A 202 -4.15 -27.90 7.62
N GLY A 203 -4.91 -28.43 6.69
CA GLY A 203 -5.19 -29.85 6.52
C GLY A 203 -4.17 -30.53 5.64
N ASP A 204 -4.63 -31.44 4.81
CA ASP A 204 -3.80 -32.11 3.82
C ASP A 204 -3.54 -31.18 2.64
N ILE A 205 -2.28 -31.05 2.22
CA ILE A 205 -1.88 -30.29 1.05
C ILE A 205 -1.39 -31.26 -0.01
N SER A 206 -2.08 -31.30 -1.14
CA SER A 206 -1.77 -32.16 -2.27
C SER A 206 -1.37 -31.36 -3.51
N PHE A 207 -0.59 -31.98 -4.39
CA PHE A 207 -0.17 -31.36 -5.65
C PHE A 207 -0.67 -32.20 -6.82
N ILE A 208 -1.20 -31.54 -7.85
CA ILE A 208 -1.59 -32.18 -9.11
C ILE A 208 -1.02 -31.39 -10.30
N GLY A 209 -0.71 -32.10 -11.37
CA GLY A 209 -0.11 -31.54 -12.59
C GLY A 209 1.42 -31.44 -12.55
N ASN A 210 2.04 -31.92 -11.47
CA ASN A 210 3.51 -31.99 -11.34
C ASN A 210 4.03 -33.24 -12.07
N THR A 211 4.92 -33.04 -13.03
CA THR A 211 5.64 -34.14 -13.74
C THR A 211 7.13 -34.06 -13.45
N ARG A 212 7.67 -32.90 -13.19
CA ARG A 212 9.09 -32.62 -12.96
C ARG A 212 9.56 -32.99 -11.56
N TYR A 213 8.78 -32.61 -10.55
CA TYR A 213 9.09 -32.82 -9.13
C TYR A 213 8.05 -33.72 -8.47
N THR A 214 8.46 -34.54 -7.52
CA THR A 214 7.55 -35.42 -6.78
C THR A 214 6.76 -34.65 -5.73
N ASN A 215 5.64 -35.23 -5.28
CA ASN A 215 4.82 -34.60 -4.20
C ASN A 215 5.64 -34.40 -2.91
N GLU A 216 6.55 -35.35 -2.60
CA GLU A 216 7.40 -35.25 -1.40
C GLU A 216 8.40 -34.09 -1.51
N GLN A 217 8.97 -33.87 -2.71
CA GLN A 217 9.87 -32.75 -2.96
C GLN A 217 9.14 -31.43 -2.86
N LEU A 218 7.94 -31.32 -3.43
CA LEU A 218 7.13 -30.11 -3.39
C LEU A 218 6.63 -29.82 -1.96
N SER A 219 6.19 -30.84 -1.21
CA SER A 219 5.79 -30.69 0.18
C SER A 219 6.95 -30.24 1.07
N SER A 220 8.14 -30.82 0.87
CA SER A 220 9.35 -30.40 1.60
C SER A 220 9.74 -28.96 1.27
N GLN A 221 9.60 -28.55 0.00
CA GLN A 221 9.88 -27.18 -0.44
C GLN A 221 8.85 -26.18 0.08
N LEU A 222 7.56 -26.56 0.11
CA LEU A 222 6.49 -25.75 0.65
C LEU A 222 6.70 -25.50 2.16
N GLY A 223 7.12 -26.53 2.90
CA GLY A 223 7.45 -26.44 4.32
C GLY A 223 6.28 -25.96 5.17
N ILE A 224 5.08 -26.44 4.90
CA ILE A 224 3.86 -26.23 5.67
C ILE A 224 3.35 -27.61 6.11
N ASP A 225 3.26 -27.82 7.41
CA ASP A 225 2.82 -29.09 7.99
C ASP A 225 1.30 -29.05 8.31
N LYS A 226 0.69 -30.23 8.21
CA LYS A 226 -0.69 -30.43 8.64
C LYS A 226 -0.85 -30.08 10.13
N GLY A 227 -1.86 -29.29 10.46
CA GLY A 227 -2.13 -28.82 11.81
C GLY A 227 -1.44 -27.51 12.16
N GLU A 228 -0.62 -26.94 11.32
CA GLU A 228 -0.17 -25.56 11.48
C GLU A 228 -1.30 -24.56 11.33
N VAL A 229 -1.14 -23.39 11.95
CA VAL A 229 -2.13 -22.31 11.85
C VAL A 229 -2.24 -21.81 10.40
N PHE A 230 -3.45 -21.87 9.85
CA PHE A 230 -3.69 -21.41 8.47
C PHE A 230 -3.31 -19.94 8.30
N ASN A 231 -2.55 -19.69 7.26
CA ASN A 231 -2.13 -18.33 6.89
C ASN A 231 -1.96 -18.25 5.37
N GLN A 232 -2.90 -17.56 4.71
CA GLN A 232 -2.87 -17.38 3.26
C GLN A 232 -1.59 -16.71 2.78
N SER A 233 -1.12 -15.68 3.48
CA SER A 233 0.10 -14.96 3.08
C SER A 233 1.36 -15.85 3.14
N ILE A 234 1.42 -16.80 4.09
CA ILE A 234 2.51 -17.77 4.15
C ILE A 234 2.39 -18.74 2.97
N LEU A 235 1.21 -19.28 2.71
CA LEU A 235 0.98 -20.17 1.56
C LEU A 235 1.39 -19.49 0.26
N ASP A 236 0.91 -18.28 0.01
CA ASP A 236 1.24 -17.51 -1.20
C ASP A 236 2.74 -17.23 -1.32
N SER A 237 3.41 -16.87 -0.22
CA SER A 237 4.85 -16.61 -0.22
C SER A 237 5.66 -17.88 -0.50
N ARG A 238 5.21 -19.03 0.00
CA ARG A 238 5.85 -20.33 -0.23
C ARG A 238 5.60 -20.88 -1.63
N LEU A 239 4.48 -20.50 -2.25
CA LEU A 239 4.18 -20.85 -3.64
C LEU A 239 4.85 -19.93 -4.65
N PHE A 240 4.85 -18.59 -4.44
CA PHE A 240 5.13 -17.63 -5.51
C PHE A 240 6.18 -16.56 -5.22
N GLY A 241 6.57 -16.30 -3.99
CA GLY A 241 7.23 -15.03 -3.72
C GLY A 241 8.18 -14.96 -2.56
N SER A 242 9.05 -15.96 -2.38
CA SER A 242 10.18 -15.80 -1.47
C SER A 242 11.20 -14.83 -2.07
N GLN A 243 11.57 -13.80 -1.31
CA GLN A 243 12.68 -12.91 -1.69
C GLN A 243 14.01 -13.66 -1.78
N GLU A 244 14.13 -14.79 -1.09
CA GLU A 244 15.31 -15.65 -1.06
C GLU A 244 15.33 -16.68 -2.19
N GLY A 245 14.24 -16.79 -2.99
CA GLY A 245 14.11 -17.75 -4.07
C GLY A 245 13.93 -19.20 -3.60
N THR A 246 13.35 -19.37 -2.42
CA THR A 246 13.10 -20.69 -1.80
C THR A 246 11.65 -21.16 -1.96
N ASP A 247 10.83 -20.46 -2.75
CA ASP A 247 9.45 -20.83 -3.06
C ASP A 247 9.38 -21.88 -4.20
N ILE A 248 8.21 -22.52 -4.33
CA ILE A 248 7.96 -23.53 -5.35
C ILE A 248 8.13 -22.94 -6.76
N SER A 249 7.63 -21.75 -7.00
CA SER A 249 7.77 -21.07 -8.30
C SER A 249 9.24 -20.85 -8.67
N SER A 250 10.08 -20.47 -7.72
CA SER A 250 11.52 -20.32 -7.94
C SER A 250 12.21 -21.63 -8.30
N LEU A 251 11.76 -22.77 -7.75
CA LEU A 251 12.28 -24.08 -8.11
C LEU A 251 12.09 -24.35 -9.62
N TYR A 252 10.88 -24.15 -10.12
CA TYR A 252 10.54 -24.31 -11.54
C TYR A 252 11.21 -23.26 -12.43
N LEU A 253 11.20 -22.00 -12.03
CA LEU A 253 11.82 -20.90 -12.77
C LEU A 253 13.35 -21.04 -12.89
N ASN A 254 13.99 -21.70 -11.92
CA ASN A 254 15.43 -21.99 -11.99
C ASN A 254 15.74 -23.20 -12.85
N ASP A 255 14.74 -24.01 -13.19
CA ASP A 255 14.84 -25.16 -14.08
C ASP A 255 14.25 -24.86 -15.49
N GLY A 256 14.05 -23.60 -15.81
CA GLY A 256 13.64 -23.14 -17.14
C GLY A 256 12.15 -23.01 -17.38
N TYR A 257 11.30 -23.42 -16.47
CA TYR A 257 9.85 -23.40 -16.64
C TYR A 257 9.28 -21.99 -16.42
N LEU A 258 9.57 -21.10 -17.36
CA LEU A 258 9.15 -19.67 -17.27
C LEU A 258 7.63 -19.49 -17.19
N PHE A 259 6.88 -20.37 -17.83
CA PHE A 259 5.41 -20.31 -17.88
C PHE A 259 4.74 -21.07 -16.74
N PHE A 260 5.51 -21.49 -15.75
CA PHE A 260 4.99 -22.17 -14.56
C PHE A 260 3.95 -21.33 -13.85
N ASN A 261 2.87 -21.98 -13.45
CA ASN A 261 1.85 -21.40 -12.58
C ASN A 261 1.36 -22.43 -11.57
N ALA A 262 1.03 -21.99 -10.38
CA ALA A 262 0.43 -22.79 -9.34
C ALA A 262 -0.85 -22.11 -8.85
N THR A 263 -1.92 -22.89 -8.63
CA THR A 263 -3.20 -22.35 -8.14
C THR A 263 -3.63 -23.19 -6.94
N PRO A 264 -3.52 -22.65 -5.72
CA PRO A 264 -4.05 -23.34 -4.55
C PRO A 264 -5.59 -23.29 -4.57
N VAL A 265 -6.22 -24.42 -4.36
CA VAL A 265 -7.69 -24.58 -4.31
C VAL A 265 -8.05 -25.28 -3.01
N GLU A 266 -8.92 -24.67 -2.24
CA GLU A 266 -9.50 -25.30 -1.07
C GLU A 266 -10.50 -26.37 -1.51
N ILE A 267 -10.26 -27.62 -1.14
CA ILE A 267 -11.09 -28.76 -1.56
C ILE A 267 -12.06 -29.21 -0.47
N ALA A 268 -11.68 -29.02 0.79
CA ALA A 268 -12.53 -29.35 1.93
C ALA A 268 -12.21 -28.45 3.14
N THR A 269 -13.23 -28.21 3.94
CA THR A 269 -13.07 -27.54 5.24
C THR A 269 -13.85 -28.33 6.29
N ASN A 270 -13.14 -29.02 7.18
CA ASN A 270 -13.71 -29.87 8.21
C ASN A 270 -13.12 -29.52 9.58
N ASN A 271 -13.96 -29.26 10.59
CA ASN A 271 -13.51 -28.94 11.96
C ASN A 271 -12.41 -27.88 12.00
N ASN A 272 -12.59 -26.77 11.28
CA ASN A 272 -11.63 -25.68 11.14
C ASN A 272 -10.26 -26.10 10.54
N THR A 273 -10.22 -27.22 9.82
CA THR A 273 -9.03 -27.66 9.06
C THR A 273 -9.34 -27.53 7.58
N ILE A 274 -8.43 -26.91 6.83
CA ILE A 274 -8.58 -26.61 5.40
C ILE A 274 -7.64 -27.51 4.61
N ASP A 275 -8.22 -28.39 3.79
CA ASP A 275 -7.48 -29.23 2.84
C ASP A 275 -7.30 -28.46 1.53
N ILE A 276 -6.07 -28.46 0.99
CA ILE A 276 -5.69 -27.68 -0.17
C ILE A 276 -5.14 -28.58 -1.27
N GLU A 277 -5.63 -28.37 -2.48
CA GLU A 277 -5.08 -28.95 -3.70
C GLU A 277 -4.36 -27.85 -4.49
N VAL A 278 -3.04 -27.98 -4.63
CA VAL A 278 -2.24 -27.06 -5.43
C VAL A 278 -2.18 -27.58 -6.85
N ARG A 279 -2.88 -26.90 -7.77
CA ARG A 279 -2.92 -27.22 -9.20
C ARG A 279 -1.76 -26.56 -9.90
N LEU A 280 -0.86 -27.37 -10.47
CA LEU A 280 0.33 -26.91 -11.14
C LEU A 280 0.15 -26.96 -12.65
N TYR A 281 0.59 -25.92 -13.31
CA TYR A 281 0.81 -25.89 -14.74
C TYR A 281 2.30 -25.62 -14.98
N GLU A 282 3.03 -26.64 -15.44
CA GLU A 282 4.49 -26.55 -15.60
C GLU A 282 4.88 -25.81 -16.88
N GLY A 283 4.12 -26.01 -17.97
CA GLY A 283 4.46 -25.49 -19.28
C GLY A 283 5.71 -26.14 -19.88
N GLU A 284 6.29 -25.50 -20.88
CA GLU A 284 7.54 -25.90 -21.52
C GLU A 284 8.71 -25.08 -20.97
N GLN A 285 9.92 -25.65 -21.05
CA GLN A 285 11.14 -24.93 -20.71
C GLN A 285 11.44 -23.83 -21.74
N ALA A 286 11.71 -22.62 -21.28
CA ALA A 286 12.06 -21.48 -22.11
C ALA A 286 13.58 -21.26 -22.18
N ARG A 287 14.07 -20.80 -23.34
CA ARG A 287 15.46 -20.39 -23.54
C ARG A 287 15.58 -18.90 -23.75
N LEU A 288 16.71 -18.35 -23.34
CA LEU A 288 17.08 -16.96 -23.58
C LEU A 288 17.37 -16.76 -25.07
N ASN A 289 16.56 -15.93 -25.74
CA ASN A 289 16.75 -15.59 -27.14
C ASN A 289 17.66 -14.37 -27.30
N LYS A 290 17.25 -13.24 -26.73
CA LYS A 290 18.00 -11.99 -26.82
C LYS A 290 18.26 -11.42 -25.43
N ILE A 291 19.47 -10.89 -25.23
CA ILE A 291 19.82 -10.13 -24.03
C ILE A 291 20.26 -8.74 -24.48
N SER A 292 19.69 -7.72 -23.86
CA SER A 292 19.97 -6.32 -24.16
C SER A 292 20.13 -5.52 -22.87
N VAL A 293 20.77 -4.35 -23.01
CA VAL A 293 20.99 -3.38 -21.93
C VAL A 293 20.41 -2.06 -22.35
N GLN A 294 19.81 -1.32 -21.43
CA GLN A 294 19.25 0.01 -21.65
C GLN A 294 19.61 0.94 -20.48
N GLY A 295 19.76 2.24 -20.77
CA GLY A 295 20.03 3.28 -19.76
C GLY A 295 21.50 3.56 -19.51
N ASN A 296 22.41 2.81 -20.12
CA ASN A 296 23.83 3.10 -20.12
C ASN A 296 24.14 4.17 -21.19
N THR A 297 24.63 5.31 -20.77
CA THR A 297 24.97 6.44 -21.66
C THR A 297 26.46 6.64 -21.83
N LYS A 298 27.24 6.33 -20.80
CA LYS A 298 28.72 6.45 -20.78
C LYS A 298 29.39 5.07 -20.82
N THR A 299 28.79 4.07 -20.16
CA THR A 299 29.32 2.70 -20.08
C THR A 299 28.94 1.95 -21.34
N GLN A 300 29.91 1.34 -22.02
CA GLN A 300 29.64 0.56 -23.22
C GLN A 300 29.00 -0.80 -22.87
N ASP A 301 28.11 -1.29 -23.74
CA ASP A 301 27.35 -2.52 -23.54
C ASP A 301 28.22 -3.73 -23.19
N HIS A 302 29.38 -3.90 -23.84
CA HIS A 302 30.25 -5.05 -23.60
C HIS A 302 30.80 -5.10 -22.16
N VAL A 303 30.92 -3.96 -21.48
CA VAL A 303 31.37 -3.89 -20.08
C VAL A 303 30.30 -4.47 -19.17
N ILE A 304 29.04 -4.20 -19.47
CA ILE A 304 27.89 -4.72 -18.72
C ILE A 304 27.67 -6.19 -19.06
N MET A 305 27.62 -6.52 -20.34
CA MET A 305 27.34 -7.88 -20.83
C MET A 305 28.29 -8.95 -20.30
N ARG A 306 29.55 -8.63 -20.08
CA ARG A 306 30.52 -9.58 -19.53
C ARG A 306 30.26 -9.98 -18.07
N GLU A 307 29.57 -9.12 -17.32
CA GLU A 307 29.22 -9.34 -15.91
C GLU A 307 27.90 -10.11 -15.77
N LEU A 308 27.12 -10.22 -16.87
CA LEU A 308 25.87 -10.98 -16.85
C LEU A 308 26.13 -12.47 -16.81
N ARG A 309 25.32 -13.18 -16.03
CA ARG A 309 25.29 -14.66 -15.97
C ARG A 309 24.38 -15.29 -17.02
N THR A 310 23.59 -14.47 -17.69
CA THR A 310 22.65 -14.87 -18.73
C THR A 310 23.26 -14.72 -20.11
N ARG A 311 23.10 -15.73 -20.98
CA ARG A 311 23.60 -15.70 -22.37
C ARG A 311 22.51 -16.18 -23.33
N PRO A 312 22.44 -15.65 -24.56
CA PRO A 312 21.56 -16.18 -25.58
C PRO A 312 21.77 -17.68 -25.80
N GLY A 313 20.68 -18.44 -25.89
CA GLY A 313 20.68 -19.92 -26.02
C GLY A 313 20.66 -20.69 -24.71
N ASP A 314 21.02 -20.08 -23.58
CA ASP A 314 20.92 -20.71 -22.27
C ASP A 314 19.47 -20.95 -21.86
N LEU A 315 19.27 -21.93 -20.99
CA LEU A 315 17.99 -22.14 -20.34
C LEU A 315 17.68 -20.97 -19.44
N PHE A 316 16.42 -20.52 -19.40
CA PHE A 316 15.99 -19.47 -18.49
C PHE A 316 16.24 -19.89 -17.04
N LYS A 317 16.85 -19.03 -16.23
CA LYS A 317 17.05 -19.21 -14.79
C LYS A 317 16.86 -17.88 -14.07
N ARG A 318 15.85 -17.84 -13.19
CA ARG A 318 15.60 -16.65 -12.36
C ARG A 318 16.80 -16.30 -11.49
N SER A 319 17.46 -17.31 -10.93
CA SER A 319 18.67 -17.11 -10.10
C SER A 319 19.80 -16.41 -10.84
N ASP A 320 20.00 -16.70 -12.12
CA ASP A 320 21.06 -16.09 -12.92
C ASP A 320 20.75 -14.62 -13.24
N ILE A 321 19.48 -14.28 -13.46
CA ILE A 321 19.03 -12.89 -13.62
C ILE A 321 19.26 -12.12 -12.33
N MET A 322 18.81 -12.65 -11.19
CA MET A 322 19.00 -12.00 -9.89
C MET A 322 20.47 -11.87 -9.50
N ARG A 323 21.29 -12.83 -9.87
CA ARG A 323 22.73 -12.77 -9.67
C ARG A 323 23.37 -11.70 -10.53
N SER A 324 22.99 -11.63 -11.80
CA SER A 324 23.46 -10.57 -12.73
C SER A 324 23.12 -9.19 -12.21
N GLN A 325 21.88 -8.97 -11.70
CA GLN A 325 21.51 -7.71 -11.08
C GLN A 325 22.41 -7.34 -9.88
N ARG A 326 22.69 -8.32 -9.02
CA ARG A 326 23.57 -8.11 -7.85
C ARG A 326 25.00 -7.78 -8.26
N GLU A 327 25.54 -8.46 -9.28
CA GLU A 327 26.87 -8.21 -9.80
C GLU A 327 26.97 -6.81 -10.44
N LEU A 328 25.95 -6.41 -11.21
CA LEU A 328 25.88 -5.04 -11.75
C LEU A 328 25.72 -3.98 -10.65
N ALA A 329 24.95 -4.25 -9.59
CA ALA A 329 24.79 -3.33 -8.46
C ALA A 329 26.09 -3.11 -7.67
N GLN A 330 27.00 -4.10 -7.67
CA GLN A 330 28.33 -3.98 -7.06
C GLN A 330 29.30 -3.14 -7.90
N MET A 331 29.03 -3.00 -9.19
CA MET A 331 29.76 -2.06 -10.05
C MET A 331 29.36 -0.64 -9.63
N GLN A 332 30.27 0.10 -9.03
CA GLN A 332 30.02 1.45 -8.48
C GLN A 332 29.54 2.48 -9.53
N TYR A 333 29.40 2.09 -10.79
CA TYR A 333 28.96 2.93 -11.91
C TYR A 333 27.45 3.17 -11.95
N PHE A 334 26.66 2.26 -11.35
CA PHE A 334 25.20 2.28 -11.46
C PHE A 334 24.52 2.56 -10.12
N ASP A 335 23.31 3.12 -10.20
CA ASP A 335 22.46 3.30 -9.04
C ASP A 335 21.68 2.00 -8.76
N PRO A 336 21.94 1.32 -7.62
CA PRO A 336 21.27 0.06 -7.29
C PRO A 336 19.76 0.17 -7.13
N GLU A 337 19.24 1.37 -6.78
CA GLU A 337 17.80 1.60 -6.58
C GLU A 337 17.04 1.76 -7.92
N ALA A 338 17.75 2.04 -9.00
CA ALA A 338 17.20 2.24 -10.34
C ALA A 338 17.41 1.05 -11.28
N PHE A 339 17.77 -0.12 -10.75
CA PHE A 339 17.86 -1.34 -11.56
C PHE A 339 16.47 -1.94 -11.81
N ASP A 340 16.22 -2.30 -13.08
CA ASP A 340 15.05 -3.09 -13.45
C ASP A 340 15.43 -4.15 -14.49
N VAL A 341 14.65 -5.22 -14.59
CA VAL A 341 14.81 -6.25 -15.62
C VAL A 341 13.48 -6.51 -16.29
N LYS A 342 13.39 -6.16 -17.54
CA LYS A 342 12.24 -6.48 -18.36
C LYS A 342 12.41 -7.88 -18.97
N ILE A 343 11.43 -8.74 -18.75
CA ILE A 343 11.34 -10.09 -19.29
C ILE A 343 10.19 -10.10 -20.28
N ASP A 344 10.48 -10.34 -21.54
CA ASP A 344 9.51 -10.39 -22.64
C ASP A 344 9.41 -11.84 -23.15
N PRO A 345 8.46 -12.66 -22.63
CA PRO A 345 8.31 -14.05 -23.03
C PRO A 345 7.62 -14.20 -24.37
N ASN A 346 8.07 -15.20 -25.16
CA ASN A 346 7.43 -15.66 -26.39
C ASN A 346 6.97 -17.12 -26.24
N PRO A 347 5.74 -17.37 -25.77
CA PRO A 347 5.26 -18.72 -25.54
C PRO A 347 5.21 -19.59 -26.79
N ALA A 348 5.02 -18.98 -27.98
CA ALA A 348 4.92 -19.73 -29.25
C ALA A 348 6.25 -20.37 -29.67
N ARG A 349 7.38 -19.87 -29.17
CA ARG A 349 8.73 -20.39 -29.45
C ARG A 349 9.43 -20.97 -28.24
N ASN A 350 8.81 -20.89 -27.07
CA ASN A 350 9.45 -21.20 -25.79
C ASN A 350 10.76 -20.42 -25.59
N GLU A 351 10.74 -19.13 -25.97
CA GLU A 351 11.87 -18.23 -25.91
C GLU A 351 11.53 -17.01 -25.05
N VAL A 352 12.56 -16.32 -24.56
CA VAL A 352 12.41 -15.10 -23.77
C VAL A 352 13.51 -14.10 -24.09
N ASP A 353 13.13 -12.85 -24.30
CA ASP A 353 14.05 -11.73 -24.39
C ASP A 353 14.19 -11.06 -23.01
N VAL A 354 15.43 -10.78 -22.63
CA VAL A 354 15.73 -10.14 -21.35
C VAL A 354 16.44 -8.80 -21.59
N THR A 355 15.88 -7.73 -21.03
CA THR A 355 16.47 -6.40 -21.10
C THR A 355 16.81 -5.92 -19.69
N TYR A 356 18.11 -5.73 -19.43
CA TYR A 356 18.58 -5.13 -18.20
C TYR A 356 18.53 -3.61 -18.32
N ILE A 357 17.79 -2.96 -17.43
CA ILE A 357 17.65 -1.51 -17.39
C ILE A 357 18.52 -1.00 -16.25
N VAL A 358 19.46 -0.12 -16.58
CA VAL A 358 20.41 0.45 -15.62
C VAL A 358 20.31 1.97 -15.61
N SER A 359 20.72 2.60 -14.51
CA SER A 359 20.87 4.06 -14.42
C SER A 359 22.27 4.37 -13.92
N GLU A 360 23.02 5.17 -14.68
CA GLU A 360 24.38 5.54 -14.32
C GLU A 360 24.41 6.59 -13.22
N LYS A 361 25.27 6.40 -12.23
CA LYS A 361 25.54 7.43 -11.23
C LYS A 361 26.27 8.62 -11.86
N SER A 362 25.96 9.83 -11.39
CA SER A 362 26.79 10.98 -11.75
C SER A 362 28.19 10.79 -11.15
N SER A 363 29.20 10.86 -12.02
CA SER A 363 30.61 10.69 -11.64
C SER A 363 31.22 11.92 -10.92
N ASP A 364 30.50 13.03 -10.86
CA ASP A 364 30.98 14.28 -10.34
C ASP A 364 30.54 14.45 -8.87
N GLN A 365 31.42 14.11 -7.94
CA GLN A 365 31.28 14.46 -6.53
C GLN A 365 32.24 15.64 -6.20
N ILE A 366 31.66 16.81 -5.93
CA ILE A 366 32.40 17.94 -5.37
C ILE A 366 32.34 17.82 -3.85
N GLN A 367 33.44 17.39 -3.23
CA GLN A 367 33.59 17.40 -1.77
C GLN A 367 34.18 18.77 -1.35
N LEU A 368 33.31 19.64 -0.80
CA LEU A 368 33.75 20.86 -0.13
C LEU A 368 34.02 20.55 1.35
N GLN A 369 35.28 20.38 1.71
CA GLN A 369 35.72 20.30 3.11
C GLN A 369 36.11 21.70 3.59
N GLY A 370 35.29 22.33 4.42
CA GLY A 370 35.62 23.56 5.12
C GLY A 370 36.05 23.26 6.57
N GLY A 371 37.33 23.48 6.87
CA GLY A 371 37.86 23.43 8.23
C GLY A 371 37.95 24.83 8.85
N TRP A 372 37.41 25.02 10.06
CA TRP A 372 37.64 26.21 10.87
C TRP A 372 38.79 25.95 11.82
N GLY A 373 39.94 26.54 11.54
CA GLY A 373 41.08 26.53 12.42
C GLY A 373 41.68 27.93 12.53
N GLY A 374 41.63 28.55 13.71
CA GLY A 374 42.48 29.71 14.05
C GLY A 374 42.32 30.97 13.20
N GLY A 375 41.08 31.40 12.89
CA GLY A 375 40.85 32.74 12.35
C GLY A 375 41.17 32.96 10.87
N ARG A 376 41.46 31.92 10.09
CA ARG A 376 41.64 32.02 8.63
C ARG A 376 40.85 30.88 7.94
N VAL A 377 40.08 31.25 6.93
CA VAL A 377 39.46 30.30 5.99
C VAL A 377 40.56 29.86 5.01
N VAL A 378 40.80 28.58 4.89
CA VAL A 378 41.66 27.99 3.87
C VAL A 378 40.79 27.20 2.91
#